data_23154d3d3508706fa0937db47319c015
#
_entry.id   23154d3d3508706fa0937db47319c015
#
_cell.length_a   1.000
_cell.length_b   1.000
_cell.length_c   1.000
_cell.angle_alpha   90.00
_cell.angle_beta   90.00
_cell.angle_gamma   90.00
#
_symmetry.space_group_name_H-M   'P 1'
#
loop_
_entity.id
_entity.type
_entity.pdbx_description
1 polymer ?
#
loop_
_entity_poly.entity_id
_entity_poly.type
_entity_poly.pdbx_seq_one_letter_code
_entity_poly.pdbx_strand_id
1 'polypeptide(L)'
;SNTMDVAVGYFNLRGWAVFDQLVKEKAAGWNAGDAPIVRILIGMVTAGVQQETLDALQADLEGTGESDADANTARDRKAILIEQLRLQLMRGLPTAADRAVLQSLRDLLASGAIEIKVHTRRPLHGKTYICHRENLNNPFTGFVGSSNLTRPGLTVNFELNVDVLDTTAA
;
A
#
# COMPACT_ATOMS: atom_id res chain seq x y z
N SER A 1 15.21 8.29 -11.94
CA SER A 1 14.87 6.98 -11.39
C SER A 1 13.38 6.72 -11.55
N ASN A 2 13.01 5.54 -11.99
CA ASN A 2 11.60 5.18 -12.10
C ASN A 2 11.11 4.73 -10.72
N THR A 3 10.20 5.49 -10.11
CA THR A 3 9.59 5.17 -8.81
C THR A 3 8.08 5.01 -8.97
N MET A 4 7.42 4.44 -7.97
CA MET A 4 5.98 4.22 -7.98
C MET A 4 5.37 4.62 -6.64
N ASP A 5 4.28 5.40 -6.71
CA ASP A 5 3.41 5.69 -5.58
C ASP A 5 2.10 4.92 -5.72
N VAL A 6 1.69 4.29 -4.64
CA VAL A 6 0.47 3.48 -4.59
C VAL A 6 -0.38 3.94 -3.41
N ALA A 7 -1.64 4.29 -3.66
CA ALA A 7 -2.63 4.51 -2.62
C ALA A 7 -3.79 3.54 -2.83
N VAL A 8 -4.00 2.63 -1.87
CA VAL A 8 -5.01 1.56 -1.99
C VAL A 8 -5.78 1.39 -0.69
N GLY A 9 -7.05 0.97 -0.81
CA GLY A 9 -7.83 0.57 0.35
C GLY A 9 -7.24 -0.68 1.00
N TYR A 10 -7.01 -1.72 0.22
CA TYR A 10 -6.52 -3.02 0.70
C TYR A 10 -5.20 -3.42 0.07
N PHE A 11 -4.34 -4.01 0.90
CA PHE A 11 -3.05 -4.56 0.54
C PHE A 11 -2.93 -5.99 1.06
N ASN A 12 -2.36 -6.89 0.28
CA ASN A 12 -1.94 -8.20 0.78
C ASN A 12 -0.65 -8.69 0.09
N LEU A 13 0.01 -9.66 0.72
CA LEU A 13 1.28 -10.21 0.25
C LEU A 13 1.19 -10.83 -1.15
N ARG A 14 0.06 -11.45 -1.49
CA ARG A 14 -0.13 -12.08 -2.82
C ARG A 14 -0.33 -11.04 -3.92
N GLY A 15 -0.88 -9.86 -3.59
CA GLY A 15 -0.88 -8.71 -4.49
C GLY A 15 0.52 -8.15 -4.68
N TRP A 16 1.28 -8.02 -3.60
CA TRP A 16 2.67 -7.61 -3.65
C TRP A 16 3.53 -8.54 -4.51
N ALA A 17 3.32 -9.86 -4.42
CA ALA A 17 4.07 -10.86 -5.19
C ALA A 17 4.08 -10.60 -6.71
N VAL A 18 3.08 -9.88 -7.24
CA VAL A 18 3.03 -9.50 -8.66
C VAL A 18 4.15 -8.51 -9.01
N PHE A 19 4.57 -7.68 -8.06
CA PHE A 19 5.59 -6.63 -8.26
C PHE A 19 6.96 -7.01 -7.68
N ASP A 20 7.02 -8.00 -6.78
CA ASP A 20 8.21 -8.32 -5.98
C ASP A 20 9.48 -8.48 -6.82
N GLN A 21 9.41 -9.24 -7.89
CA GLN A 21 10.56 -9.49 -8.76
C GLN A 21 11.05 -8.21 -9.45
N LEU A 22 10.12 -7.40 -9.99
CA LEU A 22 10.46 -6.14 -10.65
C LEU A 22 11.11 -5.14 -9.68
N VAL A 23 10.57 -5.07 -8.46
CA VAL A 23 11.11 -4.16 -7.43
C VAL A 23 12.50 -4.62 -6.98
N LYS A 24 12.75 -5.92 -6.83
CA LYS A 24 14.08 -6.47 -6.52
C LYS A 24 15.11 -6.14 -7.59
N GLU A 25 14.74 -6.28 -8.85
CA GLU A 25 15.62 -5.94 -9.97
C GLU A 25 16.01 -4.45 -9.94
N LYS A 26 15.05 -3.57 -9.62
CA LYS A 26 15.33 -2.14 -9.44
C LYS A 26 16.15 -1.85 -8.18
N ALA A 27 15.90 -2.57 -7.10
CA ALA A 27 16.61 -2.39 -5.85
C ALA A 27 18.09 -2.80 -5.93
N ALA A 28 18.49 -3.60 -6.91
CA ALA A 28 19.89 -3.95 -7.13
C ALA A 28 20.78 -2.73 -7.46
N GLY A 29 20.19 -1.64 -8.00
CA GLY A 29 20.89 -0.39 -8.26
C GLY A 29 20.52 0.76 -7.31
N TRP A 30 19.73 0.49 -6.29
CA TRP A 30 19.30 1.48 -5.31
C TRP A 30 20.34 1.65 -4.20
N ASN A 31 20.56 2.88 -3.73
CA ASN A 31 21.50 3.16 -2.65
C ASN A 31 20.78 3.73 -1.42
N ALA A 32 21.33 3.46 -0.25
CA ALA A 32 20.81 4.02 0.99
C ALA A 32 20.92 5.56 0.96
N GLY A 33 19.78 6.23 1.04
CA GLY A 33 19.66 7.69 0.90
C GLY A 33 18.94 8.14 -0.36
N ASP A 34 18.78 7.27 -1.37
CA ASP A 34 17.90 7.54 -2.50
C ASP A 34 16.42 7.53 -2.06
N ALA A 35 15.56 8.18 -2.83
CA ALA A 35 14.12 8.08 -2.61
C ALA A 35 13.65 6.62 -2.76
N PRO A 36 12.67 6.15 -1.96
CA PRO A 36 12.14 4.80 -2.10
C PRO A 36 11.66 4.52 -3.52
N ILE A 37 11.92 3.31 -4.01
CA ILE A 37 11.47 2.85 -5.33
C ILE A 37 9.94 2.74 -5.36
N VAL A 38 9.34 2.28 -4.25
CA VAL A 38 7.88 2.17 -4.10
C VAL A 38 7.46 2.76 -2.76
N ARG A 39 6.46 3.65 -2.79
CA ARG A 39 5.77 4.15 -1.61
C ARG A 39 4.32 3.67 -1.65
N ILE A 40 3.86 3.04 -0.58
CA ILE A 40 2.51 2.49 -0.47
C ILE A 40 1.78 3.16 0.68
N LEU A 41 0.63 3.76 0.39
CA LEU A 41 -0.32 4.25 1.37
C LEU A 41 -1.52 3.29 1.43
N ILE A 42 -1.76 2.71 2.61
CA ILE A 42 -2.87 1.77 2.84
C ILE A 42 -3.94 2.49 3.65
N GLY A 43 -5.18 2.45 3.19
CA GLY A 43 -6.26 3.23 3.77
C GLY A 43 -7.32 2.44 4.53
N MET A 44 -7.46 1.14 4.27
CA MET A 44 -8.44 0.30 4.95
C MET A 44 -7.74 -0.89 5.61
N VAL A 45 -7.94 -0.99 6.92
CA VAL A 45 -7.31 -2.03 7.74
C VAL A 45 -8.23 -3.24 7.90
N THR A 46 -9.44 -3.19 7.35
CA THR A 46 -10.49 -4.15 7.68
C THR A 46 -10.82 -5.16 6.60
N ALA A 47 -10.40 -6.39 6.85
CA ALA A 47 -11.25 -7.54 6.60
C ALA A 47 -11.32 -8.32 7.92
N GLY A 48 -12.22 -7.95 8.82
CA GLY A 48 -12.47 -8.73 10.05
C GLY A 48 -12.44 -7.99 11.38
N VAL A 49 -12.17 -6.71 11.44
CA VAL A 49 -12.55 -5.89 12.61
C VAL A 49 -14.03 -5.61 12.45
N GLN A 50 -14.81 -5.95 13.47
CA GLN A 50 -16.25 -5.74 13.44
C GLN A 50 -16.53 -4.26 13.14
N GLN A 51 -17.46 -3.98 12.24
CA GLN A 51 -17.88 -2.65 11.85
C GLN A 51 -18.18 -1.77 13.07
N GLU A 52 -18.71 -2.37 14.14
CA GLU A 52 -18.98 -1.75 15.44
C GLU A 52 -17.76 -1.09 16.09
N THR A 53 -16.56 -1.69 15.95
CA THR A 53 -15.32 -1.10 16.49
C THR A 53 -14.86 0.09 15.66
N LEU A 54 -15.12 0.08 14.37
CA LEU A 54 -14.83 1.22 13.49
C LEU A 54 -15.81 2.36 13.70
N ASP A 55 -17.08 2.05 13.87
CA ASP A 55 -18.13 3.03 14.13
C ASP A 55 -17.92 3.70 15.51
N ALA A 56 -17.49 2.92 16.52
CA ALA A 56 -17.10 3.48 17.82
C ALA A 56 -15.86 4.38 17.74
N LEU A 57 -14.84 3.99 16.97
CA LEU A 57 -13.65 4.81 16.73
C LEU A 57 -13.96 6.07 15.89
N GLN A 58 -14.94 6.00 14.97
CA GLN A 58 -15.42 7.16 14.22
C GLN A 58 -16.21 8.12 15.09
N ALA A 59 -17.07 7.63 15.98
CA ALA A 59 -17.84 8.45 16.92
C ALA A 59 -16.93 9.23 17.88
N ASP A 60 -15.86 8.62 18.36
CA ASP A 60 -14.84 9.30 19.18
C ASP A 60 -14.06 10.38 18.40
N LEU A 61 -13.86 10.20 17.10
CA LEU A 61 -13.12 11.13 16.24
C LEU A 61 -13.98 12.35 15.82
N GLU A 62 -15.28 12.22 15.75
CA GLU A 62 -16.18 13.32 15.40
C GLU A 62 -16.44 14.28 16.58
N GLY A 63 -16.09 13.86 17.80
CA GLY A 63 -16.30 14.63 19.04
C GLY A 63 -15.10 15.43 19.56
N THR A 64 -13.89 15.23 19.03
CA THR A 64 -12.68 15.83 19.58
C THR A 64 -11.85 16.54 18.51
N GLY A 65 -11.65 17.84 18.69
CA GLY A 65 -10.69 18.65 17.92
C GLY A 65 -9.25 18.08 18.02
N GLU A 66 -8.43 18.46 17.06
CA GLU A 66 -7.02 18.07 16.89
C GLU A 66 -6.25 18.06 18.23
N SER A 67 -6.04 16.89 18.82
CA SER A 67 -5.24 16.71 20.02
C SER A 67 -4.58 15.33 20.05
N ASP A 68 -3.71 15.10 21.03
CA ASP A 68 -2.87 13.90 21.26
C ASP A 68 -3.61 12.53 21.18
N ALA A 69 -4.94 12.49 21.22
CA ALA A 69 -5.74 11.31 20.94
C ALA A 69 -5.48 10.73 19.53
N ASP A 70 -5.06 11.55 18.58
CA ASP A 70 -4.74 11.17 17.21
C ASP A 70 -3.52 10.23 17.13
N ALA A 71 -2.51 10.42 18.01
CA ALA A 71 -1.31 9.59 18.02
C ALA A 71 -1.57 8.17 18.56
N ASN A 72 -2.42 8.03 19.58
CA ASN A 72 -2.81 6.74 20.14
C ASN A 72 -3.69 5.98 19.14
N THR A 73 -4.66 6.64 18.54
CA THR A 73 -5.52 6.05 17.48
C THR A 73 -4.69 5.59 16.27
N ALA A 74 -3.68 6.37 15.86
CA ALA A 74 -2.78 6.00 14.78
C ALA A 74 -1.92 4.77 15.14
N ARG A 75 -1.48 4.69 16.40
CA ARG A 75 -0.71 3.56 16.92
C ARG A 75 -1.55 2.28 16.97
N ASP A 76 -2.80 2.38 17.41
CA ASP A 76 -3.73 1.25 17.49
C ASP A 76 -4.10 0.75 16.08
N ARG A 77 -4.39 1.63 15.15
CA ARG A 77 -4.64 1.26 13.74
C ARG A 77 -3.43 0.59 13.10
N LYS A 78 -2.22 1.06 13.39
CA LYS A 78 -0.99 0.42 12.93
C LYS A 78 -0.82 -0.97 13.52
N ALA A 79 -1.12 -1.16 14.80
CA ALA A 79 -1.08 -2.47 15.46
C ALA A 79 -2.10 -3.44 14.86
N ILE A 80 -3.32 -2.98 14.61
CA ILE A 80 -4.37 -3.76 13.93
C ILE A 80 -3.91 -4.18 12.52
N LEU A 81 -3.30 -3.28 11.74
CA LEU A 81 -2.79 -3.62 10.41
C LEU A 81 -1.69 -4.69 10.47
N ILE A 82 -0.76 -4.56 11.40
CA ILE A 82 0.31 -5.55 11.60
C ILE A 82 -0.29 -6.92 11.93
N GLU A 83 -1.29 -6.96 12.79
CA GLU A 83 -1.96 -8.22 13.15
C GLU A 83 -2.77 -8.79 11.97
N GLN A 84 -3.42 -7.94 11.18
CA GLN A 84 -4.13 -8.37 9.96
C GLN A 84 -3.17 -8.94 8.91
N LEU A 85 -2.02 -8.30 8.68
CA LEU A 85 -0.97 -8.84 7.81
C LEU A 85 -0.48 -10.19 8.33
N ARG A 86 -0.25 -10.30 9.65
CA ARG A 86 0.15 -11.56 10.30
C ARG A 86 -0.90 -12.65 10.10
N LEU A 87 -2.17 -12.35 10.33
CA LEU A 87 -3.27 -13.30 10.13
C LEU A 87 -3.41 -13.73 8.66
N GLN A 88 -3.19 -12.82 7.71
CA GLN A 88 -3.18 -13.16 6.28
C GLN A 88 -2.05 -14.13 5.94
N LEU A 89 -0.88 -13.96 6.55
CA LEU A 89 0.26 -14.85 6.39
C LEU A 89 0.03 -16.24 7.01
N MET A 90 -0.80 -16.29 8.06
CA MET A 90 -1.15 -17.54 8.76
C MET A 90 -2.37 -18.25 8.14
N ARG A 91 -3.16 -17.58 7.32
CA ARG A 91 -4.32 -18.18 6.63
C ARG A 91 -3.85 -18.99 5.43
N GLY A 92 -3.87 -20.28 5.56
CA GLY A 92 -3.42 -21.26 4.59
C GLY A 92 -2.02 -21.79 4.92
N LEU A 93 -1.63 -22.89 4.30
CA LEU A 93 -0.25 -23.38 4.39
C LEU A 93 0.62 -22.44 3.55
N PRO A 94 1.51 -21.64 4.17
CA PRO A 94 2.39 -20.74 3.41
C PRO A 94 3.32 -21.60 2.55
N THR A 95 3.26 -21.39 1.25
CA THR A 95 4.16 -22.03 0.31
C THR A 95 5.60 -21.52 0.50
N ALA A 96 6.60 -22.23 0.00
CA ALA A 96 7.96 -21.73 -0.02
C ALA A 96 8.06 -20.40 -0.79
N ALA A 97 7.24 -20.23 -1.85
CA ALA A 97 7.15 -19.00 -2.63
C ALA A 97 6.59 -17.85 -1.78
N ASP A 98 5.51 -18.05 -1.01
CA ASP A 98 4.94 -17.01 -0.14
C ASP A 98 5.96 -16.56 0.92
N ARG A 99 6.74 -17.49 1.47
CA ARG A 99 7.81 -17.15 2.43
C ARG A 99 8.92 -16.33 1.78
N ALA A 100 9.34 -16.69 0.58
CA ALA A 100 10.36 -15.94 -0.15
C ALA A 100 9.92 -14.51 -0.46
N VAL A 101 8.66 -14.31 -0.87
CA VAL A 101 8.08 -12.97 -1.10
C VAL A 101 8.01 -12.16 0.18
N LEU A 102 7.61 -12.78 1.30
CA LEU A 102 7.59 -12.10 2.61
C LEU A 102 8.99 -11.68 3.04
N GLN A 103 9.97 -12.55 2.87
CA GLN A 103 11.35 -12.28 3.22
C GLN A 103 11.91 -11.14 2.37
N SER A 104 11.65 -11.17 1.06
CA SER A 104 11.99 -10.10 0.14
C SER A 104 11.36 -8.76 0.55
N LEU A 105 10.06 -8.71 0.82
CA LEU A 105 9.36 -7.51 1.25
C LEU A 105 9.97 -6.95 2.55
N ARG A 106 10.26 -7.82 3.52
CA ARG A 106 10.93 -7.43 4.78
C ARG A 106 12.29 -6.78 4.51
N ASP A 107 13.11 -7.39 3.66
CA ASP A 107 14.46 -6.92 3.38
C ASP A 107 14.43 -5.59 2.61
N LEU A 108 13.50 -5.42 1.68
CA LEU A 108 13.27 -4.16 0.95
C LEU A 108 12.75 -3.04 1.85
N LEU A 109 11.90 -3.35 2.84
CA LEU A 109 11.47 -2.39 3.86
C LEU A 109 12.62 -2.00 4.80
N ALA A 110 13.40 -2.98 5.24
CA ALA A 110 14.53 -2.75 6.14
C ALA A 110 15.63 -1.90 5.50
N SER A 111 15.86 -2.06 4.20
CA SER A 111 16.81 -1.22 3.45
C SER A 111 16.31 0.22 3.23
N GLY A 112 15.00 0.46 3.24
CA GLY A 112 14.37 1.73 2.86
C GLY A 112 14.05 1.85 1.37
N ALA A 113 14.32 0.81 0.56
CA ALA A 113 13.96 0.78 -0.85
C ALA A 113 12.44 0.82 -1.07
N ILE A 114 11.67 0.39 -0.08
CA ILE A 114 10.20 0.49 -0.04
C ILE A 114 9.77 1.20 1.23
N GLU A 115 8.72 2.00 1.11
CA GLU A 115 8.05 2.62 2.25
C GLU A 115 6.56 2.24 2.27
N ILE A 116 6.05 1.79 3.42
CA ILE A 116 4.62 1.53 3.63
C ILE A 116 4.12 2.43 4.74
N LYS A 117 3.09 3.21 4.44
CA LYS A 117 2.37 4.06 5.40
C LYS A 117 0.92 3.64 5.50
N VAL A 118 0.33 3.84 6.67
CA VAL A 118 -1.11 3.63 6.92
C VAL A 118 -1.77 4.98 7.06
N HIS A 119 -2.84 5.20 6.30
CA HIS A 119 -3.70 6.37 6.50
C HIS A 119 -4.59 6.11 7.72
N THR A 120 -4.42 6.92 8.77
CA THR A 120 -5.03 6.68 10.08
C THR A 120 -6.23 7.57 10.40
N ARG A 121 -6.39 8.69 9.70
CA ARG A 121 -7.43 9.69 10.02
C ARG A 121 -8.83 9.23 9.61
N ARG A 122 -9.00 8.78 8.37
CA ARG A 122 -10.29 8.33 7.82
C ARG A 122 -10.08 7.12 6.93
N PRO A 123 -11.07 6.23 6.74
CA PRO A 123 -10.96 5.15 5.77
C PRO A 123 -10.67 5.70 4.37
N LEU A 124 -9.56 5.30 3.77
CA LEU A 124 -9.23 5.62 2.39
C LEU A 124 -9.57 4.42 1.50
N HIS A 125 -10.57 4.56 0.65
CA HIS A 125 -10.94 3.53 -0.32
C HIS A 125 -10.47 3.86 -1.75
N GLY A 126 -9.48 4.74 -1.88
CA GLY A 126 -8.81 5.05 -3.15
C GLY A 126 -8.03 3.85 -3.68
N LYS A 127 -7.88 3.78 -4.99
CA LYS A 127 -6.99 2.85 -5.68
C LYS A 127 -6.31 3.64 -6.79
N THR A 128 -5.10 4.08 -6.49
CA THR A 128 -4.31 4.93 -7.38
C THR A 128 -2.90 4.39 -7.44
N TYR A 129 -2.37 4.32 -8.63
CA TYR A 129 -0.99 3.94 -8.92
C TYR A 129 -0.37 5.03 -9.76
N ILE A 130 0.74 5.62 -9.33
CA ILE A 130 1.44 6.68 -10.05
C ILE A 130 2.86 6.20 -10.32
N CYS A 131 3.19 6.02 -11.59
CA CYS A 131 4.54 5.67 -12.04
C CYS A 131 5.27 6.95 -12.44
N HIS A 132 6.40 7.22 -11.80
CA HIS A 132 7.28 8.31 -12.14
C HIS A 132 8.35 7.82 -13.11
N ARG A 133 8.62 8.59 -14.17
CA ARG A 133 9.54 8.23 -15.25
C ARG A 133 10.56 9.34 -15.47
N GLU A 134 11.73 8.96 -15.96
CA GLU A 134 12.74 9.91 -16.44
C GLU A 134 12.47 10.34 -17.89
N ASN A 135 11.21 10.57 -18.23
CA ASN A 135 10.81 11.03 -19.55
C ASN A 135 10.28 12.46 -19.43
N LEU A 136 10.96 13.43 -20.02
CA LEU A 136 10.60 14.84 -19.93
C LEU A 136 9.24 15.15 -20.57
N ASN A 137 8.82 14.38 -21.57
CA ASN A 137 7.54 14.58 -22.25
C ASN A 137 6.35 13.89 -21.54
N ASN A 138 6.63 12.90 -20.68
CA ASN A 138 5.61 12.16 -19.94
C ASN A 138 6.20 11.63 -18.62
N PRO A 139 6.45 12.53 -17.65
CA PRO A 139 7.10 12.17 -16.40
C PRO A 139 6.23 11.31 -15.49
N PHE A 140 4.92 11.34 -15.67
CA PHE A 140 3.96 10.60 -14.83
C PHE A 140 3.00 9.77 -15.69
N THR A 141 2.71 8.58 -15.22
CA THR A 141 1.56 7.79 -15.68
C THR A 141 0.79 7.34 -14.46
N GLY A 142 -0.45 7.76 -14.35
CA GLY A 142 -1.34 7.39 -13.26
C GLY A 142 -2.38 6.39 -13.71
N PHE A 143 -2.80 5.52 -12.80
CA PHE A 143 -3.97 4.65 -12.95
C PHE A 143 -4.87 4.87 -11.74
N VAL A 144 -6.13 5.19 -11.98
CA VAL A 144 -7.15 5.38 -10.95
C VAL A 144 -8.31 4.45 -11.23
N GLY A 145 -8.78 3.72 -10.23
CA GLY A 145 -9.90 2.82 -10.47
C GLY A 145 -10.30 1.98 -9.27
N SER A 146 -10.72 0.75 -9.52
CA SER A 146 -11.25 -0.18 -8.52
C SER A 146 -10.23 -1.20 -8.02
N SER A 147 -9.07 -1.35 -8.67
CA SER A 147 -8.06 -2.38 -8.38
C SER A 147 -7.29 -2.13 -7.09
N ASN A 148 -7.57 -2.90 -6.04
CA ASN A 148 -6.73 -2.94 -4.85
C ASN A 148 -5.41 -3.68 -5.09
N LEU A 149 -4.39 -3.42 -4.26
CA LEU A 149 -3.12 -4.14 -4.28
C LEU A 149 -3.27 -5.54 -3.65
N THR A 150 -4.12 -6.33 -4.26
CA THR A 150 -4.44 -7.71 -3.90
C THR A 150 -4.39 -8.57 -5.17
N ARG A 151 -4.09 -9.86 -5.03
CA ARG A 151 -4.04 -10.74 -6.20
C ARG A 151 -5.37 -10.74 -6.99
N PRO A 152 -6.56 -10.87 -6.35
CA PRO A 152 -7.81 -10.76 -7.10
C PRO A 152 -7.98 -9.43 -7.81
N GLY A 153 -7.68 -8.31 -7.15
CA GLY A 153 -7.82 -6.96 -7.73
C GLY A 153 -6.87 -6.68 -8.90
N LEU A 154 -5.74 -7.40 -8.97
CA LEU A 154 -4.74 -7.19 -10.04
C LEU A 154 -4.85 -8.21 -11.17
N THR A 155 -5.40 -9.40 -10.94
CA THR A 155 -5.27 -10.52 -11.90
C THR A 155 -6.54 -11.33 -12.14
N VAL A 156 -7.57 -11.22 -11.31
CA VAL A 156 -8.74 -12.09 -11.34
C VAL A 156 -10.05 -11.35 -11.53
N ASN A 157 -10.26 -10.27 -10.75
CA ASN A 157 -11.51 -9.51 -10.78
C ASN A 157 -11.64 -8.71 -12.09
N PHE A 158 -12.89 -8.48 -12.50
CA PHE A 158 -13.17 -7.43 -13.47
C PHE A 158 -13.07 -6.08 -12.76
N GLU A 159 -12.05 -5.32 -13.10
CA GLU A 159 -11.76 -4.03 -12.50
C GLU A 159 -11.82 -2.93 -13.56
N LEU A 160 -12.36 -1.79 -13.18
CA LEU A 160 -12.37 -0.61 -14.04
C LEU A 160 -11.25 0.34 -13.59
N ASN A 161 -10.28 0.55 -14.48
CA ASN A 161 -9.21 1.52 -14.24
C ASN A 161 -9.13 2.48 -15.42
N VAL A 162 -8.79 3.73 -15.12
CA VAL A 162 -8.55 4.78 -16.11
C VAL A 162 -7.10 5.20 -15.96
N ASP A 163 -6.40 5.31 -17.07
CA ASP A 163 -5.08 5.91 -17.11
C ASP A 163 -5.19 7.44 -17.13
N VAL A 164 -4.32 8.07 -16.37
CA VAL A 164 -4.17 9.53 -16.33
C VAL A 164 -2.74 9.85 -16.76
N LEU A 165 -2.62 10.52 -17.90
CA LEU A 165 -1.33 10.96 -18.42
C LEU A 165 -1.16 12.44 -18.10
N ASP A 166 0.04 12.82 -17.66
CA ASP A 166 0.38 14.23 -17.55
C ASP A 166 0.67 14.77 -18.95
N THR A 167 -0.22 15.64 -19.43
CA THR A 167 -0.12 16.31 -20.73
C THR A 167 0.38 17.76 -20.60
N THR A 168 0.81 18.18 -19.42
CA THR A 168 1.20 19.56 -19.13
C THR A 168 2.57 19.96 -19.67
N ALA A 169 3.27 19.08 -20.37
CA ALA A 169 4.53 19.38 -21.05
C ALA A 169 4.29 19.68 -22.54
N ALA A 170 3.55 20.75 -22.85
CA ALA A 170 3.48 21.32 -24.19
C ALA A 170 3.80 22.81 -24.11
#